data_5398c88b240117395cd91e2758f2766c
#
_entry.id   5398c88b240117395cd91e2758f2766c
#
_cell.length_a   1.000
_cell.length_b   1.000
_cell.length_c   1.000
_cell.angle_alpha   90.00
_cell.angle_beta   90.00
_cell.angle_gamma   90.00
#
_symmetry.space_group_name_H-M   'P 1'
#
loop_
_entity.id
_entity.type
_entity.pdbx_description
1 polymer ?
#
loop_
_entity_poly.entity_id
_entity_poly.type
_entity_poly.pdbx_seq_one_letter_code
_entity_poly.pdbx_strand_id
1 'polypeptide(L)'
;MAELQIAIAGDLHDQWDDSDQALLERIRPDALLLVGDLSDGKTRIPSLLRRLELPMACVLGNHDSGRDPSGRRLRRQLELLGEQHCGWGLRELHPPGLAVVGARPGTAGGGFTLSKAVRAVYGPVDLHESADRITRAALAADAALPLVLLAHSGPSGLGSEAADPCGRDWKKQACDWGDQDLALAI
;
A
#
# COMPACT_ATOMS: atom_id res chain seq x y z
N MET A 1 22.13 -10.80 12.71
CA MET A 1 21.47 -9.67 12.02
C MET A 1 20.93 -8.76 13.10
N ALA A 2 21.01 -7.44 12.91
CA ALA A 2 20.33 -6.52 13.83
C ALA A 2 18.80 -6.71 13.69
N GLU A 3 18.08 -6.58 14.79
CA GLU A 3 16.61 -6.59 14.79
C GLU A 3 16.12 -5.28 14.16
N LEU A 4 15.19 -5.37 13.20
CA LEU A 4 14.57 -4.20 12.56
C LEU A 4 13.21 -3.93 13.22
N GLN A 5 13.02 -2.70 13.68
CA GLN A 5 11.74 -2.22 14.19
C GLN A 5 10.99 -1.44 13.11
N ILE A 6 9.88 -1.99 12.64
CA ILE A 6 9.07 -1.40 11.57
C ILE A 6 7.75 -0.94 12.15
N ALA A 7 7.40 0.34 11.95
CA ALA A 7 6.06 0.85 12.19
C ALA A 7 5.18 0.60 10.96
N ILE A 8 3.97 0.11 11.17
CA ILE A 8 2.99 -0.09 10.09
C ILE A 8 1.72 0.67 10.45
N ALA A 9 1.20 1.46 9.51
CA ALA A 9 -0.05 2.19 9.67
C ALA A 9 -0.87 2.19 8.37
N GLY A 10 -2.18 2.30 8.48
CA GLY A 10 -3.10 2.40 7.35
C GLY A 10 -4.42 3.02 7.77
N ASP A 11 -5.33 3.20 6.81
CA ASP A 11 -6.66 3.76 7.05
C ASP A 11 -6.62 5.09 7.82
N LEU A 12 -5.65 5.95 7.47
CA LEU A 12 -5.46 7.24 8.14
C LEU A 12 -6.60 8.21 7.85
N HIS A 13 -7.22 8.12 6.66
CA HIS A 13 -8.37 8.97 6.28
C HIS A 13 -8.17 10.44 6.63
N ASP A 14 -6.98 10.96 6.38
CA ASP A 14 -6.56 12.33 6.68
C ASP A 14 -6.50 12.68 8.19
N GLN A 15 -6.37 11.67 9.06
CA GLN A 15 -6.37 11.82 10.53
C GLN A 15 -4.98 11.66 11.16
N TRP A 16 -3.97 12.18 10.54
CA TRP A 16 -2.63 12.27 11.16
C TRP A 16 -2.50 13.58 11.93
N ASP A 17 -2.10 13.50 13.19
CA ASP A 17 -1.91 14.67 14.06
C ASP A 17 -0.57 14.65 14.83
N ASP A 18 -0.41 15.58 15.77
CA ASP A 18 0.82 15.70 16.56
C ASP A 18 1.05 14.50 17.48
N SER A 19 0.00 13.77 17.84
CA SER A 19 0.11 12.54 18.66
C SER A 19 0.77 11.41 17.89
N ASP A 20 0.48 11.28 16.59
CA ASP A 20 1.09 10.29 15.71
C ASP A 20 2.59 10.61 15.53
N GLN A 21 2.90 11.90 15.34
CA GLN A 21 4.29 12.36 15.25
C GLN A 21 5.05 12.04 16.55
N ALA A 22 4.49 12.38 17.69
CA ALA A 22 5.08 12.12 19.01
C ALA A 22 5.24 10.62 19.27
N LEU A 23 4.32 9.79 18.78
CA LEU A 23 4.43 8.33 18.85
C LEU A 23 5.63 7.82 18.06
N LEU A 24 5.80 8.25 16.81
CA LEU A 24 6.97 7.86 15.99
C LEU A 24 8.29 8.30 16.64
N GLU A 25 8.36 9.51 17.18
CA GLU A 25 9.53 10.02 17.89
C GLU A 25 9.87 9.19 19.14
N ARG A 26 8.86 8.65 19.81
CA ARG A 26 9.00 7.81 21.01
C ARG A 26 9.44 6.39 20.67
N ILE A 27 8.82 5.76 19.66
CA ILE A 27 9.13 4.37 19.29
C ILE A 27 10.38 4.26 18.43
N ARG A 28 10.76 5.32 17.69
CA ARG A 28 11.93 5.41 16.83
C ARG A 28 12.10 4.20 15.91
N PRO A 29 11.11 3.91 15.05
CA PRO A 29 11.22 2.76 14.17
C PRO A 29 12.33 2.99 13.12
N ASP A 30 12.89 1.91 12.62
CA ASP A 30 13.87 1.95 11.52
C ASP A 30 13.22 2.28 10.18
N ALA A 31 11.94 1.96 10.02
CA ALA A 31 11.14 2.30 8.84
C ALA A 31 9.65 2.44 9.17
N LEU A 32 8.93 3.18 8.32
CA LEU A 32 7.47 3.32 8.33
C LEU A 32 6.88 2.74 7.03
N LEU A 33 5.96 1.80 7.16
CA LEU A 33 5.22 1.23 6.04
C LEU A 33 3.75 1.65 6.13
N LEU A 34 3.20 2.18 5.03
CA LEU A 34 1.83 2.69 4.99
C LEU A 34 1.00 1.86 4.01
N VAL A 35 -0.04 1.20 4.51
CA VAL A 35 -0.84 0.22 3.78
C VAL A 35 -2.08 0.79 3.07
N GLY A 36 -2.12 2.10 2.81
CA GLY A 36 -3.18 2.74 2.02
C GLY A 36 -4.23 3.51 2.82
N ASP A 37 -5.18 4.08 2.10
CA ASP A 37 -6.24 4.95 2.59
C ASP A 37 -5.71 6.11 3.46
N LEU A 38 -4.71 6.80 2.89
CA LEU A 38 -3.98 7.84 3.59
C LEU A 38 -4.83 9.12 3.74
N SER A 39 -5.65 9.49 2.74
CA SER A 39 -6.08 10.89 2.66
C SER A 39 -7.42 11.17 1.99
N ASP A 40 -8.27 10.23 1.65
CA ASP A 40 -9.55 10.46 0.95
C ASP A 40 -9.43 11.39 -0.30
N GLY A 41 -8.32 11.30 -1.03
CA GLY A 41 -8.06 12.13 -2.21
C GLY A 41 -7.53 13.54 -1.91
N LYS A 42 -7.18 13.84 -0.66
CA LYS A 42 -6.55 15.09 -0.27
C LYS A 42 -5.03 15.00 -0.38
N THR A 43 -4.34 16.12 -0.17
CA THR A 43 -2.88 16.21 -0.30
C THR A 43 -2.17 16.50 1.02
N ARG A 44 -2.91 16.67 2.12
CA ARG A 44 -2.34 17.02 3.43
C ARG A 44 -1.38 15.94 3.92
N ILE A 45 -1.83 14.69 4.00
CA ILE A 45 -1.00 13.58 4.46
C ILE A 45 0.17 13.31 3.51
N PRO A 46 0.00 13.15 2.17
CA PRO A 46 1.14 13.05 1.26
C PRO A 46 2.17 14.16 1.39
N SER A 47 1.73 15.41 1.63
CA SER A 47 2.64 16.53 1.83
C SER A 47 3.39 16.48 3.17
N LEU A 48 2.76 15.94 4.21
CA LEU A 48 3.37 15.71 5.51
C LEU A 48 4.40 14.60 5.40
N LEU A 49 4.03 13.45 4.85
CA LEU A 49 4.89 12.27 4.70
C LEU A 49 6.17 12.60 3.93
N ARG A 50 6.07 13.43 2.87
CA ARG A 50 7.24 13.90 2.12
C ARG A 50 8.30 14.59 2.99
N ARG A 51 7.91 15.14 4.14
CA ARG A 51 8.80 15.91 5.04
C ARG A 51 9.35 15.08 6.19
N LEU A 52 8.86 13.86 6.36
CA LEU A 52 9.38 12.98 7.42
C LEU A 52 10.78 12.47 7.03
N GLU A 53 11.72 12.66 7.94
CA GLU A 53 13.10 12.15 7.80
C GLU A 53 13.18 10.70 8.30
N LEU A 54 12.26 9.85 7.84
CA LEU A 54 12.18 8.44 8.21
C LEU A 54 12.11 7.60 6.93
N PRO A 55 12.92 6.55 6.79
CA PRO A 55 12.80 5.62 5.68
C PRO A 55 11.38 5.07 5.61
N MET A 56 10.73 5.20 4.46
CA MET A 56 9.34 4.75 4.32
C MET A 56 9.00 4.22 2.94
N ALA A 57 7.99 3.37 2.90
CA ALA A 57 7.30 2.96 1.69
C ALA A 57 5.80 2.97 1.91
N CYS A 58 5.03 3.25 0.86
CA CYS A 58 3.57 3.26 0.93
C CYS A 58 2.94 2.69 -0.34
N VAL A 59 1.74 2.15 -0.20
CA VAL A 59 0.79 1.94 -1.29
C VAL A 59 -0.42 2.83 -1.08
N LEU A 60 -1.12 3.21 -2.14
CA LEU A 60 -2.38 3.94 -2.02
C LEU A 60 -3.56 2.97 -2.02
N GLY A 61 -4.54 3.20 -1.15
CA GLY A 61 -5.77 2.45 -1.05
C GLY A 61 -6.90 3.02 -1.95
N ASN A 62 -8.09 2.46 -1.82
CA ASN A 62 -9.22 2.82 -2.67
C ASN A 62 -9.78 4.22 -2.38
N HIS A 63 -9.71 4.70 -1.13
CA HIS A 63 -10.18 6.04 -0.76
C HIS A 63 -9.24 7.15 -1.24
N ASP A 64 -7.97 6.86 -1.50
CA ASP A 64 -7.00 7.87 -1.95
C ASP A 64 -7.34 8.49 -3.31
N SER A 65 -8.18 7.85 -4.11
CA SER A 65 -8.73 8.47 -5.34
C SER A 65 -9.76 9.59 -5.05
N GLY A 66 -10.34 9.66 -3.85
CA GLY A 66 -11.26 10.71 -3.40
C GLY A 66 -12.49 10.86 -4.27
N ARG A 67 -13.02 9.76 -4.84
CA ARG A 67 -14.17 9.72 -5.77
C ARG A 67 -13.94 10.53 -7.07
N ASP A 68 -12.69 10.79 -7.44
CA ASP A 68 -12.35 11.48 -8.69
C ASP A 68 -12.02 10.46 -9.80
N PRO A 69 -12.97 10.16 -10.71
CA PRO A 69 -12.77 9.17 -11.75
C PRO A 69 -11.73 9.60 -12.80
N SER A 70 -11.36 10.88 -12.86
CA SER A 70 -10.34 11.39 -13.79
C SER A 70 -8.92 11.05 -13.37
N GLY A 71 -8.72 10.60 -12.12
CA GLY A 71 -7.42 10.28 -11.54
C GLY A 71 -6.53 11.48 -11.24
N ARG A 72 -7.03 12.73 -11.35
CA ARG A 72 -6.21 13.92 -11.06
C ARG A 72 -5.77 13.97 -9.60
N ARG A 73 -6.68 13.64 -8.67
CA ARG A 73 -6.35 13.60 -7.24
C ARG A 73 -5.33 12.51 -6.94
N LEU A 74 -5.49 11.33 -7.52
CA LEU A 74 -4.54 10.24 -7.38
C LEU A 74 -3.16 10.62 -7.93
N ARG A 75 -3.08 11.19 -9.15
CA ARG A 75 -1.81 11.71 -9.72
C ARG A 75 -1.14 12.71 -8.80
N ARG A 76 -1.92 13.64 -8.24
CA ARG A 76 -1.35 14.66 -7.35
C ARG A 76 -0.72 14.08 -6.10
N GLN A 77 -1.33 13.03 -5.53
CA GLN A 77 -0.75 12.33 -4.38
C GLN A 77 0.52 11.58 -4.77
N LEU A 78 0.51 10.88 -5.92
CA LEU A 78 1.71 10.20 -6.45
C LEU A 78 2.88 11.15 -6.68
N GLU A 79 2.61 12.35 -7.23
CA GLU A 79 3.62 13.40 -7.39
C GLU A 79 4.24 13.85 -6.06
N LEU A 80 3.42 13.96 -5.00
CA LEU A 80 3.88 14.34 -3.68
C LEU A 80 4.66 13.24 -2.98
N LEU A 81 4.21 11.99 -3.09
CA LEU A 81 4.87 10.83 -2.48
C LEU A 81 6.15 10.45 -3.23
N GLY A 82 6.18 10.67 -4.54
CA GLY A 82 7.34 10.33 -5.36
C GLY A 82 7.76 8.87 -5.17
N GLU A 83 9.03 8.66 -4.85
CA GLU A 83 9.61 7.34 -4.64
C GLU A 83 9.09 6.61 -3.39
N GLN A 84 8.42 7.31 -2.47
CA GLN A 84 7.84 6.68 -1.29
C GLN A 84 6.68 5.74 -1.66
N HIS A 85 5.99 6.01 -2.79
CA HIS A 85 4.94 5.14 -3.29
C HIS A 85 5.53 4.00 -4.13
N CYS A 86 5.28 2.75 -3.71
CA CYS A 86 5.81 1.56 -4.37
C CYS A 86 4.75 0.66 -5.02
N GLY A 87 3.49 1.12 -5.17
CA GLY A 87 2.43 0.30 -5.78
C GLY A 87 2.81 -0.26 -7.16
N TRP A 88 2.75 -1.58 -7.35
CA TRP A 88 3.25 -2.33 -8.50
C TRP A 88 4.76 -2.16 -8.75
N GLY A 89 5.53 -1.88 -7.71
CA GLY A 89 6.96 -1.63 -7.81
C GLY A 89 7.74 -2.03 -6.58
N LEU A 90 9.04 -1.84 -6.66
CA LEU A 90 10.01 -2.11 -5.62
C LEU A 90 10.53 -0.80 -5.03
N ARG A 91 10.67 -0.76 -3.71
CA ARG A 91 11.46 0.24 -3.01
C ARG A 91 12.41 -0.44 -2.03
N GLU A 92 13.68 -0.17 -2.18
CA GLU A 92 14.70 -0.58 -1.22
C GLU A 92 15.02 0.59 -0.30
N LEU A 93 14.97 0.34 1.01
CA LEU A 93 15.22 1.33 2.05
C LEU A 93 16.65 1.12 2.59
N HIS A 94 17.54 2.09 2.38
CA HIS A 94 18.92 2.08 2.83
C HIS A 94 19.28 3.39 3.55
N PRO A 95 19.47 3.41 4.91
CA PRO A 95 19.13 2.35 5.84
C PRO A 95 17.62 2.11 5.88
N PRO A 96 17.07 1.04 6.47
CA PRO A 96 17.73 0.05 7.34
C PRO A 96 18.21 -1.22 6.62
N GLY A 97 18.03 -1.34 5.32
CA GLY A 97 18.30 -2.56 4.57
C GLY A 97 17.06 -3.45 4.48
N LEU A 98 16.03 -2.96 3.80
CA LEU A 98 14.73 -3.61 3.64
C LEU A 98 14.23 -3.43 2.20
N ALA A 99 13.85 -4.50 1.54
CA ALA A 99 13.14 -4.46 0.25
C ALA A 99 11.62 -4.48 0.48
N VAL A 100 10.90 -3.52 -0.11
CA VAL A 100 9.44 -3.40 -0.01
C VAL A 100 8.85 -3.45 -1.41
N VAL A 101 8.03 -4.45 -1.67
CA VAL A 101 7.27 -4.60 -2.93
C VAL A 101 5.83 -4.22 -2.67
N GLY A 102 5.36 -3.22 -3.41
CA GLY A 102 3.97 -2.77 -3.32
C GLY A 102 3.05 -3.59 -4.21
N ALA A 103 1.93 -4.03 -3.64
CA ALA A 103 0.84 -4.65 -4.37
C ALA A 103 0.05 -3.63 -5.19
N ARG A 104 -1.10 -4.03 -5.75
CA ARG A 104 -1.97 -3.20 -6.58
C ARG A 104 -2.46 -1.96 -5.84
N PRO A 105 -2.18 -0.74 -6.34
CA PRO A 105 -2.69 0.49 -5.73
C PRO A 105 -4.19 0.66 -5.98
N GLY A 106 -4.89 1.27 -5.03
CA GLY A 106 -6.29 1.64 -5.14
C GLY A 106 -7.26 0.46 -5.11
N THR A 107 -6.85 -0.68 -4.57
CA THR A 107 -7.73 -1.83 -4.35
C THR A 107 -8.68 -1.59 -3.18
N ALA A 108 -9.87 -2.16 -3.27
CA ALA A 108 -10.82 -2.27 -2.16
C ALA A 108 -10.98 -3.75 -1.70
N GLY A 109 -10.12 -4.63 -2.20
CA GLY A 109 -10.28 -6.07 -1.99
C GLY A 109 -11.45 -6.69 -2.77
N GLY A 110 -11.70 -7.97 -2.54
CA GLY A 110 -12.83 -8.70 -3.12
C GLY A 110 -12.65 -9.06 -4.59
N GLY A 111 -11.51 -9.61 -4.94
CA GLY A 111 -11.18 -10.02 -6.29
C GLY A 111 -10.34 -9.00 -7.06
N PHE A 112 -10.51 -8.95 -8.38
CA PHE A 112 -9.74 -8.03 -9.23
C PHE A 112 -10.63 -6.99 -9.88
N THR A 113 -10.47 -5.73 -9.47
CA THR A 113 -11.16 -4.59 -10.07
C THR A 113 -10.26 -3.37 -10.07
N LEU A 114 -10.15 -2.67 -11.19
CA LEU A 114 -9.52 -1.35 -11.26
C LEU A 114 -10.56 -0.25 -11.23
N SER A 115 -10.43 0.66 -10.28
CA SER A 115 -11.25 1.88 -10.27
C SER A 115 -10.98 2.72 -11.52
N LYS A 116 -11.94 3.59 -11.91
CA LYS A 116 -11.76 4.50 -13.03
C LYS A 116 -10.53 5.40 -12.83
N ALA A 117 -10.27 5.84 -11.59
CA ALA A 117 -9.12 6.67 -11.24
C ALA A 117 -7.79 5.94 -11.46
N VAL A 118 -7.68 4.70 -10.98
CA VAL A 118 -6.48 3.87 -11.17
C VAL A 118 -6.23 3.61 -12.66
N ARG A 119 -7.28 3.26 -13.41
CA ARG A 119 -7.19 3.06 -14.86
C ARG A 119 -6.78 4.34 -15.60
N ALA A 120 -7.24 5.51 -15.17
CA ALA A 120 -6.85 6.80 -15.77
C ALA A 120 -5.38 7.17 -15.51
N VAL A 121 -4.79 6.65 -14.44
CA VAL A 121 -3.39 6.91 -14.06
C VAL A 121 -2.42 5.89 -14.66
N TYR A 122 -2.74 4.60 -14.53
CA TYR A 122 -1.83 3.49 -14.86
C TYR A 122 -2.18 2.78 -16.18
N GLY A 123 -3.28 3.19 -16.84
CA GLY A 123 -3.82 2.48 -18.00
C GLY A 123 -4.64 1.25 -17.64
N PRO A 124 -5.10 0.51 -18.65
CA PRO A 124 -5.77 -0.77 -18.44
C PRO A 124 -4.72 -1.81 -18.00
N VAL A 125 -4.98 -2.47 -16.90
CA VAL A 125 -4.18 -3.57 -16.36
C VAL A 125 -5.16 -4.69 -16.03
N ASP A 126 -4.90 -5.91 -16.47
CA ASP A 126 -5.69 -7.08 -16.12
C ASP A 126 -5.09 -7.82 -14.91
N LEU A 127 -5.76 -8.89 -14.48
CA LEU A 127 -5.40 -9.69 -13.32
C LEU A 127 -3.97 -10.25 -13.44
N HIS A 128 -3.64 -10.83 -14.59
CA HIS A 128 -2.34 -11.48 -14.80
C HIS A 128 -1.23 -10.45 -14.92
N GLU A 129 -1.47 -9.36 -15.64
CA GLU A 129 -0.50 -8.26 -15.73
C GLU A 129 -0.22 -7.63 -14.36
N SER A 130 -1.26 -7.50 -13.50
CA SER A 130 -1.07 -7.02 -12.13
C SER A 130 -0.19 -7.96 -11.31
N ALA A 131 -0.47 -9.26 -11.35
CA ALA A 131 0.34 -10.28 -10.69
C ALA A 131 1.78 -10.27 -11.22
N ASP A 132 1.97 -10.21 -12.54
CA ASP A 132 3.29 -10.14 -13.18
C ASP A 132 4.11 -8.91 -12.76
N ARG A 133 3.45 -7.76 -12.57
CA ARG A 133 4.11 -6.53 -12.07
C ARG A 133 4.65 -6.74 -10.65
N ILE A 134 3.84 -7.32 -9.76
CA ILE A 134 4.22 -7.62 -8.38
C ILE A 134 5.38 -8.64 -8.37
N THR A 135 5.25 -9.74 -9.11
CA THR A 135 6.27 -10.78 -9.19
C THR A 135 7.60 -10.22 -9.74
N ARG A 136 7.56 -9.42 -10.81
CA ARG A 136 8.78 -8.79 -11.36
C ARG A 136 9.44 -7.85 -10.36
N ALA A 137 8.65 -7.08 -9.61
CA ALA A 137 9.18 -6.21 -8.56
C ALA A 137 9.85 -7.04 -7.45
N ALA A 138 9.26 -8.17 -7.04
CA ALA A 138 9.85 -9.06 -6.04
C ALA A 138 11.16 -9.72 -6.54
N LEU A 139 11.18 -10.17 -7.79
CA LEU A 139 12.38 -10.78 -8.41
C LEU A 139 13.52 -9.77 -8.64
N ALA A 140 13.21 -8.47 -8.72
CA ALA A 140 14.19 -7.41 -8.89
C ALA A 140 14.84 -6.96 -7.57
N ALA A 141 14.29 -7.36 -6.42
CA ALA A 141 14.82 -7.01 -5.11
C ALA A 141 16.18 -7.67 -4.87
N ASP A 142 17.05 -6.97 -4.13
CA ASP A 142 18.32 -7.54 -3.67
C ASP A 142 18.04 -8.75 -2.75
N ALA A 143 18.47 -9.93 -3.18
CA ALA A 143 18.28 -11.18 -2.45
C ALA A 143 18.94 -11.21 -1.06
N ALA A 144 19.86 -10.28 -0.77
CA ALA A 144 20.48 -10.11 0.54
C ALA A 144 19.59 -9.36 1.54
N LEU A 145 18.51 -8.69 1.05
CA LEU A 145 17.60 -7.94 1.89
C LEU A 145 16.38 -8.77 2.29
N PRO A 146 15.86 -8.63 3.52
CA PRO A 146 14.53 -9.12 3.83
C PRO A 146 13.49 -8.43 2.93
N LEU A 147 12.54 -9.22 2.40
CA LEU A 147 11.49 -8.75 1.50
C LEU A 147 10.16 -8.65 2.24
N VAL A 148 9.49 -7.51 2.09
CA VAL A 148 8.13 -7.27 2.57
C VAL A 148 7.20 -7.01 1.39
N LEU A 149 6.08 -7.74 1.32
CA LEU A 149 4.97 -7.40 0.42
C LEU A 149 4.03 -6.44 1.15
N LEU A 150 3.90 -5.23 0.62
CA LEU A 150 3.09 -4.16 1.17
C LEU A 150 1.79 -4.03 0.37
N ALA A 151 0.65 -4.27 1.00
CA ALA A 151 -0.65 -4.27 0.36
C ALA A 151 -1.71 -3.58 1.21
N HIS A 152 -2.69 -2.92 0.55
CA HIS A 152 -3.87 -2.40 1.23
C HIS A 152 -4.89 -3.51 1.53
N SER A 153 -5.03 -4.46 0.63
CA SER A 153 -5.81 -5.68 0.85
C SER A 153 -4.89 -6.89 0.76
N GLY A 154 -5.04 -7.83 1.68
CA GLY A 154 -4.27 -9.09 1.69
C GLY A 154 -4.60 -9.98 0.48
N PRO A 155 -3.83 -11.04 0.26
CA PRO A 155 -4.11 -11.98 -0.83
C PRO A 155 -5.35 -12.82 -0.57
N SER A 156 -6.07 -13.19 -1.62
CA SER A 156 -7.16 -14.18 -1.55
C SER A 156 -6.64 -15.50 -0.97
N GLY A 157 -7.44 -16.15 -0.13
CA GLY A 157 -7.13 -17.45 0.46
C GLY A 157 -6.11 -17.40 1.61
N LEU A 158 -5.72 -16.21 2.09
CA LEU A 158 -4.79 -16.09 3.22
C LEU A 158 -5.31 -15.04 4.23
N GLY A 159 -6.15 -15.46 5.16
CA GLY A 159 -6.71 -14.62 6.21
C GLY A 159 -7.82 -13.66 5.75
N SER A 160 -8.35 -13.82 4.54
CA SER A 160 -9.40 -13.00 3.93
C SER A 160 -10.68 -13.79 3.59
N GLU A 161 -10.70 -15.09 3.89
CA GLU A 161 -11.82 -15.99 3.59
C GLU A 161 -13.07 -15.68 4.43
N ALA A 162 -14.21 -16.23 4.00
CA ALA A 162 -15.51 -15.99 4.65
C ALA A 162 -15.56 -16.34 6.16
N ALA A 163 -14.66 -17.17 6.65
CA ALA A 163 -14.55 -17.54 8.06
C ALA A 163 -13.66 -16.55 8.86
N ASP A 164 -12.80 -15.80 8.19
CA ASP A 164 -11.88 -14.87 8.81
C ASP A 164 -12.55 -13.54 9.16
N PRO A 165 -12.01 -12.74 10.10
CA PRO A 165 -12.55 -11.42 10.44
C PRO A 165 -12.73 -10.52 9.22
N CYS A 166 -11.72 -10.40 8.35
CA CYS A 166 -11.79 -9.60 7.12
C CYS A 166 -12.92 -10.07 6.18
N GLY A 167 -13.06 -11.39 5.99
CA GLY A 167 -14.07 -11.97 5.12
C GLY A 167 -15.49 -11.84 5.64
N ARG A 168 -15.67 -11.76 6.96
CA ARG A 168 -16.97 -11.76 7.65
C ARG A 168 -17.47 -10.36 7.99
N ASP A 169 -16.59 -9.48 8.46
CA ASP A 169 -17.00 -8.25 9.14
C ASP A 169 -17.04 -7.03 8.21
N TRP A 170 -16.40 -7.08 7.04
CA TRP A 170 -16.34 -5.92 6.14
C TRP A 170 -17.63 -5.65 5.39
N LYS A 171 -18.38 -6.69 4.97
CA LYS A 171 -19.68 -6.56 4.31
C LYS A 171 -20.68 -7.56 4.85
N LYS A 172 -21.98 -7.31 4.57
CA LYS A 172 -23.07 -8.19 5.03
C LYS A 172 -22.94 -9.63 4.55
N GLN A 173 -22.40 -9.84 3.34
CA GLN A 173 -22.17 -11.17 2.80
C GLN A 173 -20.72 -11.56 3.09
N ALA A 174 -20.55 -12.62 3.87
CA ALA A 174 -19.24 -13.20 4.09
C ALA A 174 -18.72 -13.85 2.80
N CYS A 175 -17.50 -13.48 2.39
CA CYS A 175 -16.80 -14.11 1.29
C CYS A 175 -15.29 -13.85 1.41
N ASP A 176 -14.50 -14.33 0.45
CA ASP A 176 -13.10 -13.95 0.36
C ASP A 176 -12.99 -12.52 -0.19
N TRP A 177 -12.50 -11.59 0.62
CA TRP A 177 -12.28 -10.19 0.29
C TRP A 177 -10.83 -9.86 -0.05
N GLY A 178 -9.96 -10.85 -0.22
CA GLY A 178 -8.58 -10.67 -0.63
C GLY A 178 -8.42 -10.30 -2.11
N ASP A 179 -7.21 -9.89 -2.45
CA ASP A 179 -6.81 -9.56 -3.82
C ASP A 179 -6.30 -10.81 -4.55
N GLN A 180 -6.93 -11.13 -5.68
CA GLN A 180 -6.60 -12.31 -6.50
C GLN A 180 -5.25 -12.17 -7.20
N ASP A 181 -4.90 -10.98 -7.66
CA ASP A 181 -3.62 -10.70 -8.30
C ASP A 181 -2.44 -10.84 -7.33
N LEU A 182 -2.63 -10.44 -6.08
CA LEU A 182 -1.61 -10.64 -5.05
C LEU A 182 -1.46 -12.13 -4.73
N ALA A 183 -2.57 -12.89 -4.64
CA ALA A 183 -2.52 -14.34 -4.44
C ALA A 183 -1.84 -15.10 -5.59
N LEU A 184 -1.96 -14.60 -6.84
CA LEU A 184 -1.27 -15.19 -8.00
C LEU A 184 0.23 -14.85 -8.03
N ALA A 185 0.64 -13.75 -7.40
CA ALA A 185 2.03 -13.29 -7.40
C ALA A 185 2.90 -13.98 -6.34
N ILE A 186 2.30 -14.63 -5.36
CA ILE A 186 2.95 -15.33 -4.24
C ILE A 186 3.12 -16.81 -4.59
#